data_39180803656e22f1338402ddb4fa1f46
#
_entry.id   39180803656e22f1338402ddb4fa1f46
#
_cell.length_a   1.000
_cell.length_b   1.000
_cell.length_c   1.000
_cell.angle_alpha   90.00
_cell.angle_beta   90.00
_cell.angle_gamma   90.00
#
_symmetry.space_group_name_H-M   'P 1'
#
loop_
_entity.id
_entity.type
_entity.pdbx_description
1 polymer ?
#
loop_
_entity_poly.entity_id
_entity_poly.type
_entity_poly.pdbx_seq_one_letter_code
_entity_poly.pdbx_strand_id
1 'polypeptide(L)'
;MLDSPLPSKIIEKPTALSVLKSVFGYQSFRKGQEEVINATLNGQDALVVMATGNGKSLCYQIPALCFDGLTLVISPLISLMKDQVDQLQANGIEADFLNSSQTLEQQQQVQNKLISGQLKLLYVSPEKVMTNSFFQLISYSKVCFIAIDEAHCISQWGHDFRPEYTQLGGLKASFPDAPIMALTATADYATQQDILRHLNLKNLHKYIGSFDRPNIRYTLEEKYKPMEQLTRFVLAQKGKSGIIYCNSRNKVERIAESLRNKGVSAAAYHAGMETAIRERVQQDFQRDNVQVVVATIAFGMGINKSNVRFVAHFDLPRSIESYYQETGRAGRDDLPAEAVLFYEPADYTWLQKILFEKPETPQRQIEQHKLEAIGEFAESQTCRRLVLLNYFGEYRQTPCNNCDICLDPPKKYDGLVDAQKVMSTIYRVGQCFGAHYVIAVLRGMHNQKIVERQHDKLSVYGIGKDKSKEHWQSVIRQLIHLGFVQQVISELNPILRLTESAKVILKGEEPLELAMPRISAISKIAHNPQRQGVANYDKDLFARLRFLRKQIADKENIPPYIVFNDATLQEMAQYMPTSNIEMLQINGVGSIKLERFGQPFMALIQEHKAILANAQNND
;
A
#
# COMPACT_ATOMS: atom_id res chain seq x y z
N MET A 1 -61.78 -22.13 19.62
CA MET A 1 -60.59 -21.42 20.09
C MET A 1 -59.66 -21.36 18.88
N LEU A 2 -59.54 -20.16 18.32
CA LEU A 2 -58.77 -19.91 17.12
C LEU A 2 -57.30 -19.70 17.53
N ASP A 3 -56.40 -20.61 17.06
CA ASP A 3 -54.97 -20.44 17.17
C ASP A 3 -54.52 -19.24 16.36
N SER A 4 -54.10 -18.20 17.04
CA SER A 4 -53.41 -17.06 16.43
C SER A 4 -52.00 -17.51 16.00
N PRO A 5 -51.59 -17.28 14.75
CA PRO A 5 -50.22 -17.56 14.35
C PRO A 5 -49.26 -16.65 15.11
N LEU A 6 -48.23 -17.23 15.71
CA LEU A 6 -47.11 -16.49 16.31
C LEU A 6 -46.51 -15.53 15.27
N PRO A 7 -46.18 -14.31 15.64
CA PRO A 7 -45.58 -13.37 14.70
C PRO A 7 -44.25 -13.92 14.20
N SER A 8 -44.14 -14.10 12.89
CA SER A 8 -42.89 -14.40 12.22
C SER A 8 -41.87 -13.35 12.65
N LYS A 9 -40.79 -13.76 13.30
CA LYS A 9 -39.62 -12.90 13.57
C LYS A 9 -39.18 -12.32 12.21
N ILE A 10 -39.43 -11.05 12.00
CA ILE A 10 -38.83 -10.28 10.93
C ILE A 10 -37.32 -10.29 11.25
N ILE A 11 -36.56 -11.12 10.56
CA ILE A 11 -35.11 -11.10 10.62
C ILE A 11 -34.72 -9.82 9.89
N GLU A 12 -34.53 -8.73 10.64
CA GLU A 12 -33.99 -7.50 10.08
C GLU A 12 -32.63 -7.79 9.44
N LYS A 13 -32.46 -7.36 8.19
CA LYS A 13 -31.17 -7.48 7.50
C LYS A 13 -30.09 -6.77 8.32
N PRO A 14 -28.92 -7.39 8.52
CA PRO A 14 -27.87 -6.77 9.31
C PRO A 14 -27.41 -5.46 8.68
N THR A 15 -27.30 -4.43 9.48
CA THR A 15 -26.74 -3.14 9.04
C THR A 15 -25.22 -3.24 8.89
N ALA A 16 -24.64 -2.42 8.02
CA ALA A 16 -23.18 -2.40 7.83
C ALA A 16 -22.41 -2.17 9.15
N LEU A 17 -22.91 -1.28 10.00
CA LEU A 17 -22.30 -1.01 11.32
C LEU A 17 -22.45 -2.19 12.28
N SER A 18 -23.59 -2.88 12.27
CA SER A 18 -23.78 -4.08 13.11
C SER A 18 -22.82 -5.20 12.71
N VAL A 19 -22.60 -5.42 11.39
CA VAL A 19 -21.63 -6.39 10.87
C VAL A 19 -20.21 -5.98 11.27
N LEU A 20 -19.84 -4.70 11.12
CA LEU A 20 -18.53 -4.20 11.52
C LEU A 20 -18.22 -4.51 13.00
N LYS A 21 -19.19 -4.28 13.88
CA LYS A 21 -19.02 -4.51 15.34
C LYS A 21 -19.03 -5.98 15.71
N SER A 22 -20.04 -6.73 15.28
CA SER A 22 -20.23 -8.11 15.74
C SER A 22 -19.27 -9.11 15.11
N VAL A 23 -18.95 -8.94 13.81
CA VAL A 23 -18.10 -9.88 13.06
C VAL A 23 -16.64 -9.49 13.11
N PHE A 24 -16.35 -8.21 12.82
CA PHE A 24 -14.96 -7.74 12.69
C PHE A 24 -14.39 -7.11 13.96
N GLY A 25 -15.24 -6.75 14.94
CA GLY A 25 -14.84 -6.22 16.25
C GLY A 25 -14.35 -4.77 16.22
N TYR A 26 -14.71 -3.98 15.20
CA TYR A 26 -14.37 -2.56 15.13
C TYR A 26 -15.58 -1.70 15.52
N GLN A 27 -15.35 -0.67 16.34
CA GLN A 27 -16.44 0.16 16.86
C GLN A 27 -16.96 1.19 15.86
N SER A 28 -16.11 1.62 14.92
CA SER A 28 -16.43 2.62 13.90
C SER A 28 -15.71 2.35 12.59
N PHE A 29 -16.28 2.83 11.51
CA PHE A 29 -15.63 2.83 10.21
C PHE A 29 -14.43 3.78 10.17
N ARG A 30 -13.42 3.43 9.38
CA ARG A 30 -12.39 4.38 8.97
C ARG A 30 -12.97 5.36 7.94
N LYS A 31 -12.30 6.51 7.79
CA LYS A 31 -12.70 7.55 6.83
C LYS A 31 -12.92 6.95 5.44
N GLY A 32 -14.11 7.19 4.88
CA GLY A 32 -14.52 6.76 3.54
C GLY A 32 -15.05 5.34 3.43
N GLN A 33 -14.84 4.46 4.41
CA GLN A 33 -15.37 3.09 4.36
C GLN A 33 -16.91 3.08 4.36
N GLU A 34 -17.52 3.80 5.29
CA GLU A 34 -18.98 3.88 5.43
C GLU A 34 -19.65 4.43 4.17
N GLU A 35 -19.09 5.49 3.60
CA GLU A 35 -19.55 6.12 2.36
C GLU A 35 -19.57 5.11 1.20
N VAL A 36 -18.45 4.42 0.98
CA VAL A 36 -18.30 3.40 -0.09
C VAL A 36 -19.24 2.22 0.12
N ILE A 37 -19.33 1.72 1.34
CA ILE A 37 -20.20 0.59 1.71
C ILE A 37 -21.66 0.94 1.44
N ASN A 38 -22.11 2.11 1.89
CA ASN A 38 -23.48 2.56 1.69
C ASN A 38 -23.82 2.80 0.21
N ALA A 39 -22.89 3.36 -0.58
CA ALA A 39 -23.07 3.52 -2.03
C ALA A 39 -23.30 2.14 -2.70
N THR A 40 -22.50 1.15 -2.34
CA THR A 40 -22.64 -0.21 -2.88
C THR A 40 -23.94 -0.88 -2.44
N LEU A 41 -24.33 -0.74 -1.17
CA LEU A 41 -25.61 -1.28 -0.66
C LEU A 41 -26.82 -0.64 -1.33
N ASN A 42 -26.70 0.60 -1.82
CA ASN A 42 -27.69 1.30 -2.63
C ASN A 42 -27.63 0.94 -4.13
N GLY A 43 -26.86 -0.06 -4.53
CA GLY A 43 -26.77 -0.54 -5.91
C GLY A 43 -25.90 0.31 -6.83
N GLN A 44 -25.04 1.18 -6.29
CA GLN A 44 -24.10 1.97 -7.10
C GLN A 44 -22.82 1.16 -7.38
N ASP A 45 -22.30 1.29 -8.60
CA ASP A 45 -20.94 0.84 -8.89
C ASP A 45 -19.92 1.77 -8.22
N ALA A 46 -18.77 1.25 -7.81
CA ALA A 46 -17.80 2.05 -7.09
C ALA A 46 -16.36 1.90 -7.64
N LEU A 47 -15.63 3.02 -7.72
CA LEU A 47 -14.17 3.02 -7.83
C LEU A 47 -13.57 3.48 -6.51
N VAL A 48 -12.80 2.60 -5.87
CA VAL A 48 -12.24 2.82 -4.54
C VAL A 48 -10.71 2.79 -4.60
N VAL A 49 -10.09 3.94 -4.40
CA VAL A 49 -8.63 4.07 -4.28
C VAL A 49 -8.30 4.36 -2.83
N MET A 50 -7.69 3.41 -2.14
CA MET A 50 -7.31 3.53 -0.72
C MET A 50 -5.92 2.94 -0.50
N ALA A 51 -5.10 3.60 0.30
CA ALA A 51 -3.77 3.11 0.68
C ALA A 51 -3.80 1.69 1.23
N THR A 52 -2.72 0.94 1.04
CA THR A 52 -2.54 -0.38 1.66
C THR A 52 -2.59 -0.23 3.19
N GLY A 53 -3.34 -1.10 3.87
CA GLY A 53 -3.55 -1.04 5.33
C GLY A 53 -4.77 -0.21 5.76
N ASN A 54 -5.42 0.55 4.88
CA ASN A 54 -6.62 1.35 5.22
C ASN A 54 -7.93 0.53 5.23
N GLY A 55 -7.83 -0.79 5.20
CA GLY A 55 -9.01 -1.66 5.34
C GLY A 55 -9.87 -1.76 4.09
N LYS A 56 -9.27 -1.72 2.87
CA LYS A 56 -9.97 -1.91 1.60
C LYS A 56 -10.86 -3.17 1.58
N SER A 57 -10.36 -4.28 2.13
CA SER A 57 -11.10 -5.54 2.12
C SER A 57 -12.44 -5.44 2.85
N LEU A 58 -12.54 -4.66 3.93
CA LEU A 58 -13.80 -4.43 4.64
C LEU A 58 -14.85 -3.73 3.77
N CYS A 59 -14.43 -2.91 2.81
CA CYS A 59 -15.34 -2.19 1.92
C CYS A 59 -16.18 -3.15 1.04
N TYR A 60 -15.69 -4.34 0.74
CA TYR A 60 -16.46 -5.37 0.03
C TYR A 60 -16.93 -6.53 0.93
N GLN A 61 -16.20 -6.85 1.99
CA GLN A 61 -16.58 -7.94 2.89
C GLN A 61 -17.85 -7.62 3.70
N ILE A 62 -18.00 -6.36 4.13
CA ILE A 62 -19.20 -5.95 4.87
C ILE A 62 -20.46 -5.95 3.99
N PRO A 63 -20.49 -5.33 2.79
CA PRO A 63 -21.62 -5.46 1.89
C PRO A 63 -21.96 -6.90 1.55
N ALA A 64 -20.95 -7.78 1.36
CA ALA A 64 -21.16 -9.19 1.10
C ALA A 64 -22.01 -9.88 2.17
N LEU A 65 -21.86 -9.47 3.43
CA LEU A 65 -22.63 -10.01 4.56
C LEU A 65 -24.02 -9.37 4.71
N CYS A 66 -24.23 -8.19 4.13
CA CYS A 66 -25.51 -7.48 4.13
C CYS A 66 -26.41 -7.90 2.96
N PHE A 67 -25.84 -8.32 1.83
CA PHE A 67 -26.58 -8.79 0.68
C PHE A 67 -27.11 -10.21 0.87
N ASP A 68 -28.24 -10.51 0.22
CA ASP A 68 -28.81 -11.84 0.14
C ASP A 68 -28.39 -12.52 -1.16
N GLY A 69 -27.31 -13.30 -1.08
CA GLY A 69 -26.72 -14.00 -2.22
C GLY A 69 -25.20 -14.12 -2.13
N LEU A 70 -24.60 -14.44 -3.26
CA LEU A 70 -23.17 -14.66 -3.41
C LEU A 70 -22.47 -13.35 -3.80
N THR A 71 -21.36 -13.03 -3.14
CA THR A 71 -20.41 -12.02 -3.58
C THR A 71 -19.24 -12.69 -4.31
N LEU A 72 -19.01 -12.25 -5.55
CA LEU A 72 -17.86 -12.68 -6.35
C LEU A 72 -16.71 -11.70 -6.14
N VAL A 73 -15.56 -12.21 -5.69
CA VAL A 73 -14.34 -11.41 -5.50
C VAL A 73 -13.28 -11.85 -6.52
N ILE A 74 -12.94 -10.95 -7.44
CA ILE A 74 -11.92 -11.21 -8.45
C ILE A 74 -10.59 -10.67 -7.94
N SER A 75 -9.60 -11.56 -7.80
CA SER A 75 -8.27 -11.23 -7.30
C SER A 75 -7.19 -11.87 -8.15
N PRO A 76 -6.04 -11.17 -8.41
CA PRO A 76 -5.02 -11.67 -9.32
C PRO A 76 -4.09 -12.71 -8.70
N LEU A 77 -4.21 -12.99 -7.40
CA LEU A 77 -3.18 -13.69 -6.64
C LEU A 77 -3.74 -14.81 -5.78
N ILE A 78 -3.29 -16.02 -6.07
CA ILE A 78 -3.68 -17.25 -5.37
C ILE A 78 -3.39 -17.17 -3.87
N SER A 79 -2.19 -16.70 -3.48
CA SER A 79 -1.81 -16.59 -2.08
C SER A 79 -2.65 -15.57 -1.29
N LEU A 80 -3.03 -14.46 -1.94
CA LEU A 80 -3.89 -13.45 -1.33
C LEU A 80 -5.30 -13.99 -1.10
N MET A 81 -5.86 -14.73 -2.08
CA MET A 81 -7.17 -15.35 -1.95
C MET A 81 -7.23 -16.26 -0.71
N LYS A 82 -6.23 -17.14 -0.56
CA LYS A 82 -6.15 -18.04 0.58
C LYS A 82 -6.10 -17.28 1.91
N ASP A 83 -5.21 -16.29 2.02
CA ASP A 83 -5.09 -15.49 3.24
C ASP A 83 -6.39 -14.75 3.60
N GLN A 84 -7.12 -14.23 2.60
CA GLN A 84 -8.41 -13.57 2.82
C GLN A 84 -9.49 -14.57 3.25
N VAL A 85 -9.55 -15.75 2.62
CA VAL A 85 -10.50 -16.81 2.96
C VAL A 85 -10.23 -17.33 4.38
N ASP A 86 -8.97 -17.60 4.72
CA ASP A 86 -8.60 -18.07 6.07
C ASP A 86 -9.02 -17.06 7.15
N GLN A 87 -8.87 -15.74 6.89
CA GLN A 87 -9.32 -14.68 7.81
C GLN A 87 -10.86 -14.62 7.92
N LEU A 88 -11.58 -14.77 6.82
CA LEU A 88 -13.05 -14.76 6.81
C LEU A 88 -13.60 -15.96 7.57
N GLN A 89 -13.07 -17.15 7.31
CA GLN A 89 -13.45 -18.38 8.03
C GLN A 89 -13.12 -18.30 9.52
N ALA A 90 -11.99 -17.65 9.90
CA ALA A 90 -11.66 -17.39 11.29
C ALA A 90 -12.68 -16.47 12.00
N ASN A 91 -13.35 -15.61 11.23
CA ASN A 91 -14.46 -14.76 11.71
C ASN A 91 -15.84 -15.45 11.55
N GLY A 92 -15.89 -16.74 11.20
CA GLY A 92 -17.14 -17.48 11.04
C GLY A 92 -17.90 -17.19 9.74
N ILE A 93 -17.23 -16.65 8.71
CA ILE A 93 -17.86 -16.33 7.43
C ILE A 93 -17.61 -17.45 6.43
N GLU A 94 -18.66 -17.94 5.79
CA GLU A 94 -18.59 -18.96 4.75
C GLU A 94 -18.01 -18.36 3.45
N ALA A 95 -16.72 -18.50 3.28
CA ALA A 95 -15.95 -18.05 2.12
C ALA A 95 -15.05 -19.17 1.60
N ASP A 96 -14.82 -19.19 0.29
CA ASP A 96 -13.90 -20.14 -0.33
C ASP A 96 -13.28 -19.52 -1.59
N PHE A 97 -12.37 -20.22 -2.27
CA PHE A 97 -11.73 -19.75 -3.49
C PHE A 97 -11.69 -20.84 -4.57
N LEU A 98 -11.64 -20.40 -5.85
CA LEU A 98 -11.42 -21.28 -7.01
C LEU A 98 -10.26 -20.75 -7.85
N ASN A 99 -9.19 -21.52 -7.93
CA ASN A 99 -8.01 -21.20 -8.73
C ASN A 99 -7.26 -22.48 -9.19
N SER A 100 -6.15 -22.30 -9.91
CA SER A 100 -5.37 -23.40 -10.49
C SER A 100 -4.50 -24.17 -9.50
N SER A 101 -4.37 -23.74 -8.24
CA SER A 101 -3.53 -24.42 -7.25
C SER A 101 -4.26 -25.57 -6.53
N GLN A 102 -5.58 -25.65 -6.66
CA GLN A 102 -6.41 -26.64 -5.99
C GLN A 102 -6.45 -27.97 -6.76
N THR A 103 -6.51 -29.08 -6.01
CA THR A 103 -6.80 -30.39 -6.57
C THR A 103 -8.23 -30.47 -7.11
N LEU A 104 -8.51 -31.42 -7.98
CA LEU A 104 -9.87 -31.62 -8.52
C LEU A 104 -10.89 -31.88 -7.40
N GLU A 105 -10.49 -32.62 -6.37
CA GLU A 105 -11.34 -32.90 -5.20
C GLU A 105 -11.68 -31.63 -4.42
N GLN A 106 -10.68 -30.76 -4.17
CA GLN A 106 -10.89 -29.48 -3.52
C GLN A 106 -11.81 -28.57 -4.34
N GLN A 107 -11.60 -28.50 -5.66
CA GLN A 107 -12.48 -27.72 -6.54
C GLN A 107 -13.92 -28.24 -6.49
N GLN A 108 -14.12 -29.57 -6.47
CA GLN A 108 -15.44 -30.17 -6.38
C GLN A 108 -16.14 -29.85 -5.05
N GLN A 109 -15.42 -29.85 -3.94
CA GLN A 109 -15.95 -29.45 -2.63
C GLN A 109 -16.45 -28.00 -2.65
N VAL A 110 -15.67 -27.07 -3.22
CA VAL A 110 -16.07 -25.67 -3.36
C VAL A 110 -17.29 -25.52 -4.26
N GLN A 111 -17.35 -26.26 -5.38
CA GLN A 111 -18.50 -26.26 -6.28
C GLN A 111 -19.77 -26.77 -5.58
N ASN A 112 -19.67 -27.81 -4.76
CA ASN A 112 -20.80 -28.33 -3.98
C ASN A 112 -21.32 -27.28 -2.98
N LYS A 113 -20.45 -26.59 -2.25
CA LYS A 113 -20.82 -25.48 -1.35
C LYS A 113 -21.48 -24.33 -2.11
N LEU A 114 -20.99 -24.02 -3.32
CA LEU A 114 -21.56 -22.99 -4.17
C LEU A 114 -22.99 -23.34 -4.60
N ILE A 115 -23.21 -24.56 -5.13
CA ILE A 115 -24.50 -25.04 -5.61
C ILE A 115 -25.51 -25.14 -4.46
N SER A 116 -25.05 -25.53 -3.27
CA SER A 116 -25.92 -25.59 -2.07
C SER A 116 -26.23 -24.21 -1.47
N GLY A 117 -25.68 -23.12 -2.02
CA GLY A 117 -25.93 -21.75 -1.54
C GLY A 117 -25.29 -21.43 -0.17
N GLN A 118 -24.32 -22.21 0.27
CA GLN A 118 -23.65 -22.01 1.57
C GLN A 118 -22.69 -20.82 1.54
N LEU A 119 -22.05 -20.53 0.37
CA LEU A 119 -21.03 -19.52 0.28
C LEU A 119 -21.60 -18.11 0.26
N LYS A 120 -21.02 -17.21 1.08
CA LYS A 120 -21.24 -15.77 1.05
C LYS A 120 -20.25 -15.05 0.13
N LEU A 121 -18.97 -15.47 0.14
CA LEU A 121 -17.94 -14.93 -0.74
C LEU A 121 -17.21 -16.06 -1.48
N LEU A 122 -17.04 -15.87 -2.78
CA LEU A 122 -16.20 -16.74 -3.61
C LEU A 122 -15.10 -15.91 -4.26
N TYR A 123 -13.84 -16.22 -3.91
CA TYR A 123 -12.67 -15.63 -4.55
C TYR A 123 -12.28 -16.41 -5.81
N VAL A 124 -12.02 -15.69 -6.90
CA VAL A 124 -11.73 -16.31 -8.20
C VAL A 124 -10.61 -15.55 -8.90
N SER A 125 -9.76 -16.26 -9.64
CA SER A 125 -8.80 -15.61 -10.51
C SER A 125 -9.46 -15.04 -11.77
N PRO A 126 -8.93 -13.95 -12.36
CA PRO A 126 -9.50 -13.35 -13.57
C PRO A 126 -9.57 -14.36 -14.74
N GLU A 127 -8.56 -15.22 -14.90
CA GLU A 127 -8.53 -16.26 -15.93
C GLU A 127 -9.68 -17.27 -15.76
N LYS A 128 -9.98 -17.66 -14.52
CA LYS A 128 -11.06 -18.61 -14.22
C LYS A 128 -12.44 -17.99 -14.49
N VAL A 129 -12.64 -16.72 -14.10
CA VAL A 129 -13.90 -15.99 -14.32
C VAL A 129 -14.31 -15.97 -15.79
N MET A 130 -13.34 -15.89 -16.70
CA MET A 130 -13.61 -15.78 -18.14
C MET A 130 -13.90 -17.12 -18.84
N THR A 131 -13.90 -18.23 -18.10
CA THR A 131 -14.20 -19.57 -18.69
C THR A 131 -15.70 -19.84 -18.78
N ASN A 132 -16.15 -20.46 -19.89
CA ASN A 132 -17.54 -20.86 -20.06
C ASN A 132 -18.00 -21.82 -18.93
N SER A 133 -17.11 -22.72 -18.48
CA SER A 133 -17.41 -23.65 -17.38
C SER A 133 -17.69 -22.92 -16.07
N PHE A 134 -17.02 -21.80 -15.81
CA PHE A 134 -17.30 -20.99 -14.62
C PHE A 134 -18.62 -20.25 -14.73
N PHE A 135 -18.95 -19.68 -15.89
CA PHE A 135 -20.26 -19.05 -16.11
C PHE A 135 -21.42 -20.03 -15.95
N GLN A 136 -21.28 -21.26 -16.45
CA GLN A 136 -22.27 -22.32 -16.23
C GLN A 136 -22.40 -22.66 -14.75
N LEU A 137 -21.29 -22.79 -14.02
CA LEU A 137 -21.29 -23.07 -12.59
C LEU A 137 -22.00 -21.98 -11.79
N ILE A 138 -21.67 -20.70 -12.06
CA ILE A 138 -22.19 -19.58 -11.28
C ILE A 138 -23.64 -19.22 -11.62
N SER A 139 -24.17 -19.69 -12.77
CA SER A 139 -25.58 -19.50 -13.14
C SER A 139 -26.57 -20.13 -12.17
N TYR A 140 -26.12 -21.11 -11.37
CA TYR A 140 -26.91 -21.69 -10.29
C TYR A 140 -26.95 -20.85 -9.01
N SER A 141 -26.20 -19.75 -8.95
CA SER A 141 -26.08 -18.90 -7.77
C SER A 141 -26.59 -17.49 -8.03
N LYS A 142 -27.25 -16.90 -7.05
CA LYS A 142 -27.64 -15.48 -7.10
C LYS A 142 -26.43 -14.62 -6.81
N VAL A 143 -25.73 -14.14 -7.85
CA VAL A 143 -24.66 -13.16 -7.69
C VAL A 143 -25.27 -11.80 -7.39
N CYS A 144 -25.03 -11.29 -6.21
CA CYS A 144 -25.61 -10.02 -5.73
C CYS A 144 -24.61 -8.85 -5.70
N PHE A 145 -23.31 -9.14 -5.79
CA PHE A 145 -22.24 -8.13 -5.74
C PHE A 145 -20.95 -8.67 -6.34
N ILE A 146 -20.18 -7.82 -7.02
CA ILE A 146 -18.88 -8.15 -7.61
C ILE A 146 -17.82 -7.18 -7.11
N ALA A 147 -16.77 -7.68 -6.48
CA ALA A 147 -15.59 -6.91 -6.09
C ALA A 147 -14.40 -7.27 -6.99
N ILE A 148 -13.74 -6.28 -7.58
CA ILE A 148 -12.54 -6.43 -8.39
C ILE A 148 -11.38 -5.86 -7.60
N ASP A 149 -10.60 -6.72 -6.97
CA ASP A 149 -9.43 -6.33 -6.19
C ASP A 149 -8.23 -6.11 -7.11
N GLU A 150 -7.30 -5.27 -6.68
CA GLU A 150 -6.13 -4.84 -7.45
C GLU A 150 -6.49 -4.36 -8.87
N ALA A 151 -7.56 -3.56 -8.98
CA ALA A 151 -8.12 -3.10 -10.25
C ALA A 151 -7.12 -2.32 -11.13
N HIS A 152 -5.98 -1.84 -10.57
CA HIS A 152 -4.90 -1.23 -11.35
C HIS A 152 -4.28 -2.20 -12.37
N CYS A 153 -4.46 -3.53 -12.19
CA CYS A 153 -4.00 -4.54 -13.15
C CYS A 153 -4.69 -4.42 -14.53
N ILE A 154 -5.78 -3.68 -14.63
CA ILE A 154 -6.50 -3.42 -15.89
C ILE A 154 -5.74 -2.46 -16.82
N SER A 155 -4.90 -1.60 -16.26
CA SER A 155 -4.26 -0.50 -16.97
C SER A 155 -2.81 -0.79 -17.32
N GLN A 156 -2.42 -0.47 -18.56
CA GLN A 156 -1.01 -0.49 -18.97
C GLN A 156 -0.17 0.56 -18.22
N TRP A 157 -0.80 1.58 -17.68
CA TRP A 157 -0.18 2.55 -16.77
C TRP A 157 0.00 2.02 -15.37
N GLY A 158 -0.70 0.93 -15.00
CA GLY A 158 -0.51 0.22 -13.74
C GLY A 158 0.90 -0.37 -13.63
N HIS A 159 1.29 -0.73 -12.43
CA HIS A 159 2.62 -1.34 -12.18
C HIS A 159 2.64 -2.87 -12.39
N ASP A 160 1.47 -3.51 -12.53
CA ASP A 160 1.30 -4.95 -12.80
C ASP A 160 0.14 -5.16 -13.78
N PHE A 161 0.34 -4.78 -15.03
CA PHE A 161 -0.67 -4.96 -16.07
C PHE A 161 -0.92 -6.44 -16.35
N ARG A 162 -2.21 -6.82 -16.39
CA ARG A 162 -2.68 -8.18 -16.73
C ARG A 162 -3.77 -8.12 -17.79
N PRO A 163 -3.49 -8.66 -18.99
CA PRO A 163 -4.45 -8.62 -20.11
C PRO A 163 -5.84 -9.19 -19.77
N GLU A 164 -5.90 -10.19 -18.90
CA GLU A 164 -7.14 -10.85 -18.47
C GLU A 164 -8.10 -9.87 -17.77
N TYR A 165 -7.55 -8.88 -17.05
CA TYR A 165 -8.36 -7.86 -16.38
C TYR A 165 -9.14 -6.97 -17.37
N THR A 166 -8.63 -6.75 -18.57
CA THR A 166 -9.32 -5.92 -19.59
C THR A 166 -10.63 -6.54 -20.05
N GLN A 167 -10.79 -7.86 -19.90
CA GLN A 167 -11.98 -8.61 -20.31
C GLN A 167 -13.10 -8.54 -19.25
N LEU A 168 -12.80 -8.11 -18.02
CA LEU A 168 -13.77 -8.06 -16.91
C LEU A 168 -14.93 -7.07 -17.15
N GLY A 169 -14.80 -6.16 -18.12
CA GLY A 169 -15.90 -5.27 -18.51
C GLY A 169 -17.18 -5.99 -18.96
N GLY A 170 -17.08 -7.24 -19.43
CA GLY A 170 -18.20 -8.08 -19.79
C GLY A 170 -19.08 -8.54 -18.60
N LEU A 171 -18.55 -8.47 -17.38
CA LEU A 171 -19.29 -8.90 -16.17
C LEU A 171 -20.55 -8.08 -15.93
N LYS A 172 -20.53 -6.77 -16.23
CA LYS A 172 -21.71 -5.92 -16.05
C LYS A 172 -22.86 -6.31 -17.00
N ALA A 173 -22.55 -6.84 -18.17
CA ALA A 173 -23.57 -7.37 -19.08
C ALA A 173 -24.14 -8.72 -18.58
N SER A 174 -23.30 -9.56 -17.98
CA SER A 174 -23.71 -10.86 -17.43
C SER A 174 -24.48 -10.76 -16.12
N PHE A 175 -24.18 -9.73 -15.30
CA PHE A 175 -24.80 -9.49 -13.99
C PHE A 175 -25.26 -8.03 -13.89
N PRO A 176 -26.32 -7.64 -14.61
CA PRO A 176 -26.73 -6.22 -14.73
C PRO A 176 -27.17 -5.60 -13.40
N ASP A 177 -27.76 -6.39 -12.52
CA ASP A 177 -28.29 -5.96 -11.23
C ASP A 177 -27.24 -5.96 -10.10
N ALA A 178 -26.10 -6.64 -10.29
CA ALA A 178 -25.04 -6.68 -9.30
C ALA A 178 -24.16 -5.41 -9.42
N PRO A 179 -24.03 -4.61 -8.34
CA PRO A 179 -23.05 -3.54 -8.33
C PRO A 179 -21.63 -4.10 -8.46
N ILE A 180 -20.76 -3.32 -9.10
CA ILE A 180 -19.33 -3.64 -9.25
C ILE A 180 -18.52 -2.64 -8.45
N MET A 181 -17.64 -3.13 -7.56
CA MET A 181 -16.68 -2.32 -6.84
C MET A 181 -15.27 -2.64 -7.32
N ALA A 182 -14.61 -1.68 -7.94
CA ALA A 182 -13.19 -1.77 -8.32
C ALA A 182 -12.32 -1.15 -7.22
N LEU A 183 -11.39 -1.93 -6.66
CA LEU A 183 -10.54 -1.49 -5.55
C LEU A 183 -9.06 -1.56 -5.93
N THR A 184 -8.30 -0.55 -5.52
CA THR A 184 -6.84 -0.57 -5.66
C THR A 184 -6.16 0.29 -4.58
N ALA A 185 -4.88 0.01 -4.32
CA ALA A 185 -4.05 0.85 -3.45
C ALA A 185 -3.31 1.95 -4.21
N THR A 186 -3.08 1.75 -5.49
CA THR A 186 -2.21 2.57 -6.32
C THR A 186 -2.89 2.82 -7.66
N ALA A 187 -3.39 4.01 -7.87
CA ALA A 187 -3.91 4.44 -9.16
C ALA A 187 -3.72 5.95 -9.30
N ASP A 188 -2.83 6.33 -10.19
CA ASP A 188 -2.75 7.69 -10.68
C ASP A 188 -3.97 8.04 -11.54
N TYR A 189 -4.07 9.28 -11.99
CA TYR A 189 -5.22 9.72 -12.77
C TYR A 189 -5.42 8.90 -14.06
N ALA A 190 -4.35 8.55 -14.77
CA ALA A 190 -4.41 7.78 -16.02
C ALA A 190 -4.94 6.36 -15.75
N THR A 191 -4.42 5.68 -14.73
CA THR A 191 -4.90 4.36 -14.30
C THR A 191 -6.37 4.40 -13.88
N GLN A 192 -6.81 5.44 -13.17
CA GLN A 192 -8.23 5.59 -12.79
C GLN A 192 -9.13 5.70 -14.03
N GLN A 193 -8.74 6.48 -15.05
CA GLN A 193 -9.52 6.61 -16.29
C GLN A 193 -9.60 5.29 -17.05
N ASP A 194 -8.50 4.53 -17.10
CA ASP A 194 -8.49 3.22 -17.74
C ASP A 194 -9.41 2.22 -17.03
N ILE A 195 -9.39 2.17 -15.70
CA ILE A 195 -10.29 1.31 -14.91
C ILE A 195 -11.75 1.63 -15.26
N LEU A 196 -12.12 2.90 -15.27
CA LEU A 196 -13.49 3.34 -15.56
C LEU A 196 -13.91 2.95 -16.99
N ARG A 197 -13.01 3.12 -17.96
CA ARG A 197 -13.26 2.80 -19.37
C ARG A 197 -13.45 1.30 -19.58
N HIS A 198 -12.56 0.48 -19.05
CA HIS A 198 -12.57 -0.97 -19.28
C HIS A 198 -13.70 -1.68 -18.54
N LEU A 199 -14.05 -1.25 -17.33
CA LEU A 199 -15.11 -1.88 -16.55
C LEU A 199 -16.53 -1.38 -16.88
N ASN A 200 -16.66 -0.30 -17.66
CA ASN A 200 -17.94 0.27 -18.06
C ASN A 200 -18.91 0.46 -16.87
N LEU A 201 -18.40 1.03 -15.77
CA LEU A 201 -19.14 1.22 -14.52
C LEU A 201 -20.30 2.21 -14.72
N LYS A 202 -21.46 1.92 -14.13
CA LYS A 202 -22.68 2.71 -14.20
C LYS A 202 -23.05 3.29 -12.84
N ASN A 203 -23.72 4.46 -12.82
CA ASN A 203 -24.11 5.12 -11.56
C ASN A 203 -22.93 5.15 -10.56
N LEU A 204 -21.79 5.64 -11.00
CA LEU A 204 -20.49 5.50 -10.35
C LEU A 204 -20.38 6.34 -9.07
N HIS A 205 -20.09 5.70 -7.96
CA HIS A 205 -19.52 6.34 -6.78
C HIS A 205 -17.99 6.26 -6.83
N LYS A 206 -17.31 7.42 -6.80
CA LYS A 206 -15.85 7.47 -6.85
C LYS A 206 -15.30 7.96 -5.53
N TYR A 207 -14.52 7.11 -4.86
CA TYR A 207 -13.82 7.46 -3.63
C TYR A 207 -12.31 7.35 -3.82
N ILE A 208 -11.61 8.46 -3.56
CA ILE A 208 -10.14 8.50 -3.53
C ILE A 208 -9.74 8.92 -2.12
N GLY A 209 -9.24 7.96 -1.37
CA GLY A 209 -8.70 8.18 -0.03
C GLY A 209 -7.30 8.78 -0.07
N SER A 210 -6.84 9.23 1.09
CA SER A 210 -5.47 9.70 1.23
C SER A 210 -4.48 8.54 1.04
N PHE A 211 -3.38 8.83 0.35
CA PHE A 211 -2.22 7.94 0.23
C PHE A 211 -1.28 8.05 1.44
N ASP A 212 -1.59 8.89 2.41
CA ASP A 212 -0.74 9.10 3.58
C ASP A 212 -0.71 7.87 4.50
N ARG A 213 0.50 7.49 4.91
CA ARG A 213 0.79 6.45 5.89
C ARG A 213 1.64 7.06 7.01
N PRO A 214 1.01 7.81 7.94
CA PRO A 214 1.73 8.57 8.97
C PRO A 214 2.56 7.70 9.90
N ASN A 215 2.20 6.44 10.08
CA ASN A 215 2.93 5.47 10.90
C ASN A 215 4.20 4.91 10.24
N ILE A 216 4.43 5.12 8.93
CA ILE A 216 5.65 4.68 8.26
C ILE A 216 6.66 5.82 8.22
N ARG A 217 7.84 5.60 8.79
CA ARG A 217 8.98 6.50 8.66
C ARG A 217 9.74 6.19 7.38
N TYR A 218 9.89 7.17 6.49
CA TYR A 218 10.67 7.03 5.27
C TYR A 218 12.09 7.57 5.48
N THR A 219 13.09 6.76 5.19
CA THR A 219 14.51 7.09 5.30
C THR A 219 15.23 6.70 4.02
N LEU A 220 16.11 7.55 3.52
CA LEU A 220 17.03 7.22 2.45
C LEU A 220 18.46 7.31 2.99
N GLU A 221 19.24 6.25 2.78
CA GLU A 221 20.67 6.19 3.10
C GLU A 221 21.50 6.08 1.82
N GLU A 222 22.49 6.96 1.66
CA GLU A 222 23.48 6.82 0.59
C GLU A 222 24.32 5.55 0.82
N LYS A 223 24.53 4.76 -0.24
CA LYS A 223 25.29 3.51 -0.17
C LYS A 223 26.77 3.79 0.08
N TYR A 224 27.23 3.36 1.23
CA TYR A 224 28.64 3.26 1.58
C TYR A 224 28.84 1.98 2.38
N LYS A 225 29.52 0.97 1.82
CA LYS A 225 29.58 -0.39 2.38
C LYS A 225 28.17 -0.97 2.69
N PRO A 226 27.31 -1.09 1.66
CA PRO A 226 25.86 -1.29 1.86
C PRO A 226 25.52 -2.55 2.65
N MET A 227 26.34 -3.62 2.60
CA MET A 227 26.13 -4.83 3.41
C MET A 227 26.30 -4.55 4.92
N GLU A 228 27.28 -3.71 5.30
CA GLU A 228 27.47 -3.34 6.70
C GLU A 228 26.34 -2.44 7.19
N GLN A 229 25.89 -1.49 6.35
CA GLN A 229 24.76 -0.61 6.65
C GLN A 229 23.47 -1.41 6.85
N LEU A 230 23.12 -2.29 5.90
CA LEU A 230 21.94 -3.15 6.00
C LEU A 230 22.01 -4.06 7.23
N THR A 231 23.14 -4.70 7.49
CA THR A 231 23.31 -5.56 8.66
C THR A 231 23.10 -4.79 9.95
N ARG A 232 23.70 -3.60 10.09
CA ARG A 232 23.51 -2.72 11.26
C ARG A 232 22.05 -2.33 11.43
N PHE A 233 21.38 -1.96 10.33
CA PHE A 233 19.96 -1.63 10.35
C PHE A 233 19.10 -2.79 10.84
N VAL A 234 19.30 -4.00 10.28
CA VAL A 234 18.52 -5.19 10.65
C VAL A 234 18.77 -5.61 12.10
N LEU A 235 20.02 -5.56 12.57
CA LEU A 235 20.36 -5.89 13.97
C LEU A 235 19.75 -4.89 14.95
N ALA A 236 19.60 -3.62 14.59
CA ALA A 236 18.89 -2.63 15.38
C ALA A 236 17.36 -2.91 15.46
N GLN A 237 16.81 -3.70 14.53
CA GLN A 237 15.42 -4.14 14.50
C GLN A 237 15.21 -5.54 15.12
N LYS A 238 16.11 -5.98 16.03
CA LYS A 238 16.06 -7.32 16.62
C LYS A 238 14.66 -7.65 17.19
N GLY A 239 14.16 -8.83 16.86
CA GLY A 239 12.83 -9.32 17.28
C GLY A 239 11.64 -8.78 16.48
N LYS A 240 11.89 -7.97 15.44
CA LYS A 240 10.85 -7.40 14.58
C LYS A 240 10.85 -8.08 13.22
N SER A 241 9.66 -8.32 12.65
CA SER A 241 9.52 -8.86 11.31
C SER A 241 9.81 -7.81 10.25
N GLY A 242 10.55 -8.19 9.19
CA GLY A 242 10.90 -7.28 8.11
C GLY A 242 11.06 -7.93 6.75
N ILE A 243 11.04 -7.10 5.71
CA ILE A 243 11.24 -7.52 4.32
C ILE A 243 12.36 -6.69 3.72
N ILE A 244 13.29 -7.35 2.98
CA ILE A 244 14.39 -6.70 2.28
C ILE A 244 14.24 -6.98 0.79
N TYR A 245 14.09 -5.93 -0.03
CA TYR A 245 13.97 -6.05 -1.48
C TYR A 245 15.30 -5.84 -2.19
N CYS A 246 15.57 -6.71 -3.17
CA CYS A 246 16.75 -6.67 -4.03
C CYS A 246 16.36 -6.94 -5.49
N ASN A 247 17.12 -6.38 -6.43
CA ASN A 247 16.86 -6.53 -7.87
C ASN A 247 17.42 -7.83 -8.50
N SER A 248 18.20 -8.64 -7.78
CA SER A 248 18.76 -9.87 -8.33
C SER A 248 18.68 -11.06 -7.37
N ARG A 249 18.46 -12.26 -7.94
CA ARG A 249 18.37 -13.52 -7.20
C ARG A 249 19.65 -13.79 -6.40
N ASN A 250 20.82 -13.61 -7.00
CA ASN A 250 22.12 -13.83 -6.34
C ASN A 250 22.34 -12.89 -5.15
N LYS A 251 21.89 -11.62 -5.23
CA LYS A 251 21.93 -10.69 -4.09
C LYS A 251 21.02 -11.16 -2.96
N VAL A 252 19.81 -11.62 -3.28
CA VAL A 252 18.84 -12.17 -2.31
C VAL A 252 19.47 -13.29 -1.49
N GLU A 253 20.06 -14.30 -2.16
CA GLU A 253 20.69 -15.44 -1.49
C GLU A 253 21.86 -14.99 -0.59
N ARG A 254 22.78 -14.17 -1.13
CA ARG A 254 23.96 -13.68 -0.40
C ARG A 254 23.59 -12.85 0.83
N ILE A 255 22.58 -11.99 0.72
CA ILE A 255 22.15 -11.17 1.85
C ILE A 255 21.47 -12.02 2.91
N ALA A 256 20.59 -12.95 2.52
CA ALA A 256 19.95 -13.86 3.45
C ALA A 256 20.99 -14.73 4.21
N GLU A 257 22.00 -15.26 3.52
CA GLU A 257 23.09 -16.01 4.13
C GLU A 257 23.91 -15.15 5.09
N SER A 258 24.29 -13.93 4.67
CA SER A 258 25.04 -13.01 5.52
C SER A 258 24.30 -12.66 6.81
N LEU A 259 22.98 -12.47 6.74
CA LEU A 259 22.13 -12.18 7.92
C LEU A 259 22.03 -13.42 8.83
N ARG A 260 21.88 -14.62 8.28
CA ARG A 260 21.91 -15.87 9.06
C ARG A 260 23.21 -16.04 9.83
N ASN A 261 24.35 -15.76 9.18
CA ASN A 261 25.68 -15.82 9.81
C ASN A 261 25.86 -14.80 10.94
N LYS A 262 24.98 -13.77 11.01
CA LYS A 262 24.90 -12.79 12.11
C LYS A 262 23.82 -13.11 13.15
N GLY A 263 23.22 -14.30 13.08
CA GLY A 263 22.20 -14.76 14.02
C GLY A 263 20.80 -14.23 13.79
N VAL A 264 20.50 -13.67 12.59
CA VAL A 264 19.16 -13.25 12.20
C VAL A 264 18.43 -14.42 11.55
N SER A 265 17.19 -14.73 11.99
CA SER A 265 16.32 -15.69 11.29
C SER A 265 15.88 -15.10 9.95
N ALA A 266 16.66 -15.36 8.89
CA ALA A 266 16.45 -14.80 7.57
C ALA A 266 16.30 -15.89 6.50
N ALA A 267 15.34 -15.70 5.56
CA ALA A 267 15.11 -16.57 4.43
C ALA A 267 15.17 -15.81 3.10
N ALA A 268 15.68 -16.48 2.06
CA ALA A 268 15.67 -16.00 0.69
C ALA A 268 14.31 -16.31 0.03
N TYR A 269 13.84 -15.42 -0.87
CA TYR A 269 12.63 -15.66 -1.66
C TYR A 269 12.74 -15.02 -3.05
N HIS A 270 12.67 -15.81 -4.11
CA HIS A 270 12.65 -15.33 -5.49
C HIS A 270 12.01 -16.34 -6.44
N ALA A 271 11.59 -15.89 -7.63
CA ALA A 271 10.89 -16.72 -8.62
C ALA A 271 11.69 -17.94 -9.14
N GLY A 272 13.01 -17.95 -8.99
CA GLY A 272 13.86 -19.09 -9.37
C GLY A 272 13.87 -20.24 -8.36
N MET A 273 13.22 -20.10 -7.19
CA MET A 273 13.10 -21.18 -6.21
C MET A 273 11.93 -22.10 -6.56
N GLU A 274 12.02 -23.36 -6.15
CA GLU A 274 10.92 -24.32 -6.26
C GLU A 274 9.67 -23.81 -5.53
N THR A 275 8.50 -24.13 -6.07
CA THR A 275 7.21 -23.65 -5.52
C THR A 275 7.02 -24.08 -4.07
N ALA A 276 7.32 -25.34 -3.74
CA ALA A 276 7.21 -25.86 -2.37
C ALA A 276 8.11 -25.09 -1.36
N ILE A 277 9.32 -24.70 -1.77
CA ILE A 277 10.23 -23.92 -0.93
C ILE A 277 9.68 -22.49 -0.74
N ARG A 278 9.15 -21.87 -1.81
CA ARG A 278 8.54 -20.53 -1.73
C ARG A 278 7.33 -20.51 -0.79
N GLU A 279 6.46 -21.50 -0.90
CA GLU A 279 5.29 -21.66 -0.03
C GLU A 279 5.72 -21.84 1.43
N ARG A 280 6.72 -22.67 1.70
CA ARG A 280 7.26 -22.87 3.04
C ARG A 280 7.83 -21.57 3.63
N VAL A 281 8.67 -20.85 2.89
CA VAL A 281 9.25 -19.56 3.35
C VAL A 281 8.14 -18.56 3.64
N GLN A 282 7.12 -18.47 2.80
CA GLN A 282 5.98 -17.59 3.02
C GLN A 282 5.21 -17.97 4.28
N GLN A 283 4.92 -19.26 4.49
CA GLN A 283 4.24 -19.75 5.69
C GLN A 283 5.08 -19.50 6.95
N ASP A 284 6.39 -19.78 6.90
CA ASP A 284 7.30 -19.57 8.03
C ASP A 284 7.39 -18.08 8.40
N PHE A 285 7.39 -17.18 7.41
CA PHE A 285 7.33 -15.74 7.66
C PHE A 285 5.98 -15.31 8.26
N GLN A 286 4.87 -15.82 7.74
CA GLN A 286 3.53 -15.53 8.27
C GLN A 286 3.36 -16.03 9.70
N ARG A 287 3.99 -17.16 10.06
CA ARG A 287 3.94 -17.79 11.38
C ARG A 287 4.99 -17.27 12.37
N ASP A 288 5.73 -16.22 12.04
CA ASP A 288 6.83 -15.68 12.85
C ASP A 288 8.01 -16.66 13.08
N ASN A 289 8.13 -17.75 12.30
CA ASN A 289 9.27 -18.67 12.34
C ASN A 289 10.51 -18.08 11.64
N VAL A 290 10.28 -17.31 10.57
CA VAL A 290 11.26 -16.48 9.89
C VAL A 290 11.00 -15.01 10.23
N GLN A 291 12.02 -14.33 10.72
CA GLN A 291 11.95 -12.92 11.12
C GLN A 291 12.08 -11.98 9.90
N VAL A 292 13.00 -12.28 8.99
CA VAL A 292 13.34 -11.41 7.86
C VAL A 292 13.28 -12.21 6.57
N VAL A 293 12.53 -11.72 5.58
CA VAL A 293 12.59 -12.26 4.23
C VAL A 293 13.39 -11.32 3.35
N VAL A 294 14.42 -11.85 2.70
CA VAL A 294 15.17 -11.16 1.65
C VAL A 294 14.62 -11.62 0.30
N ALA A 295 14.13 -10.70 -0.51
CA ALA A 295 13.36 -11.09 -1.69
C ALA A 295 13.60 -10.21 -2.92
N THR A 296 13.25 -10.76 -4.09
CA THR A 296 12.93 -9.95 -5.26
C THR A 296 11.46 -9.51 -5.20
N ILE A 297 11.01 -8.72 -6.19
CA ILE A 297 9.58 -8.34 -6.35
C ILE A 297 8.63 -9.55 -6.36
N ALA A 298 9.13 -10.78 -6.55
CA ALA A 298 8.34 -12.01 -6.48
C ALA A 298 7.72 -12.25 -5.09
N PHE A 299 8.31 -11.72 -4.01
CA PHE A 299 7.73 -11.66 -2.66
C PHE A 299 6.90 -10.38 -2.54
N GLY A 300 5.85 -10.34 -3.31
CA GLY A 300 5.08 -9.13 -3.53
C GLY A 300 3.64 -9.26 -3.06
N MET A 301 2.73 -8.99 -3.98
CA MET A 301 1.29 -9.08 -3.76
C MET A 301 0.93 -10.42 -3.10
N GLY A 302 0.00 -10.40 -2.13
CA GLY A 302 -0.40 -11.59 -1.38
C GLY A 302 0.21 -11.75 0.02
N ILE A 303 1.15 -10.90 0.44
CA ILE A 303 1.64 -10.89 1.81
C ILE A 303 0.76 -9.98 2.67
N ASN A 304 -0.05 -10.58 3.54
CA ASN A 304 -0.99 -9.85 4.40
C ASN A 304 -0.61 -9.88 5.89
N LYS A 305 0.68 -10.06 6.21
CA LYS A 305 1.19 -10.01 7.57
C LYS A 305 1.10 -8.59 8.13
N SER A 306 0.31 -8.38 9.18
CA SER A 306 0.04 -7.04 9.73
C SER A 306 1.20 -6.45 10.52
N ASN A 307 2.01 -7.30 11.16
CA ASN A 307 3.08 -6.90 12.08
C ASN A 307 4.47 -6.79 11.45
N VAL A 308 4.58 -6.49 10.15
CA VAL A 308 5.84 -6.13 9.51
C VAL A 308 6.27 -4.75 10.02
N ARG A 309 7.45 -4.67 10.66
CA ARG A 309 7.93 -3.43 11.29
C ARG A 309 8.91 -2.65 10.44
N PHE A 310 9.53 -3.28 9.44
CA PHE A 310 10.39 -2.56 8.50
C PHE A 310 10.35 -3.18 7.10
N VAL A 311 10.56 -2.31 6.11
CA VAL A 311 10.84 -2.67 4.73
C VAL A 311 12.12 -1.97 4.31
N ALA A 312 13.10 -2.73 3.83
CA ALA A 312 14.36 -2.19 3.34
C ALA A 312 14.50 -2.45 1.84
N HIS A 313 14.82 -1.44 1.07
CA HIS A 313 15.20 -1.57 -0.33
C HIS A 313 16.72 -1.49 -0.43
N PHE A 314 17.35 -2.63 -0.71
CA PHE A 314 18.80 -2.68 -0.92
C PHE A 314 19.18 -2.12 -2.29
N ASP A 315 18.31 -2.23 -3.26
CA ASP A 315 18.43 -1.63 -4.59
C ASP A 315 17.25 -0.72 -4.87
N LEU A 316 17.43 0.25 -5.78
CA LEU A 316 16.37 1.16 -6.23
C LEU A 316 15.22 0.35 -6.87
N PRO A 317 13.97 0.53 -6.46
CA PRO A 317 12.82 -0.06 -7.15
C PRO A 317 12.59 0.60 -8.52
N ARG A 318 11.77 -0.02 -9.37
CA ARG A 318 11.58 0.44 -10.76
C ARG A 318 10.63 1.63 -10.90
N SER A 319 9.80 1.89 -9.88
CA SER A 319 8.81 2.97 -9.89
C SER A 319 8.42 3.39 -8.47
N ILE A 320 7.81 4.57 -8.35
CA ILE A 320 7.23 5.04 -7.07
C ILE A 320 6.08 4.14 -6.63
N GLU A 321 5.25 3.65 -7.56
CA GLU A 321 4.12 2.77 -7.24
C GLU A 321 4.61 1.46 -6.61
N SER A 322 5.64 0.83 -7.21
CA SER A 322 6.26 -0.37 -6.64
C SER A 322 6.83 -0.08 -5.25
N TYR A 323 7.59 1.01 -5.10
CA TYR A 323 8.13 1.45 -3.81
C TYR A 323 7.04 1.67 -2.76
N TYR A 324 5.97 2.38 -3.14
CA TYR A 324 4.84 2.66 -2.26
C TYR A 324 4.09 1.39 -1.85
N GLN A 325 3.85 0.48 -2.79
CA GLN A 325 3.20 -0.80 -2.53
C GLN A 325 4.04 -1.71 -1.63
N GLU A 326 5.36 -1.76 -1.87
CA GLU A 326 6.31 -2.58 -1.10
C GLU A 326 6.50 -2.02 0.31
N THR A 327 6.71 -0.70 0.47
CA THR A 327 6.79 -0.06 1.78
C THR A 327 5.46 -0.10 2.53
N GLY A 328 4.33 -0.06 1.81
CA GLY A 328 2.98 -0.19 2.36
C GLY A 328 2.68 -1.53 3.04
N ARG A 329 3.57 -2.54 2.90
CA ARG A 329 3.47 -3.80 3.65
C ARG A 329 3.80 -3.63 5.12
N ALA A 330 4.59 -2.60 5.46
CA ALA A 330 4.94 -2.29 6.85
C ALA A 330 3.77 -1.61 7.58
N GLY A 331 3.61 -1.93 8.86
CA GLY A 331 2.68 -1.24 9.76
C GLY A 331 1.21 -1.28 9.33
N ARG A 332 0.70 -2.38 8.82
CA ARG A 332 -0.73 -2.52 8.44
C ARG A 332 -1.69 -2.49 9.62
N ASP A 333 -1.17 -2.67 10.81
CA ASP A 333 -1.86 -2.55 12.11
C ASP A 333 -1.77 -1.13 12.71
N ASP A 334 -1.39 -0.14 11.90
CA ASP A 334 -1.19 1.27 12.26
C ASP A 334 -0.08 1.53 13.30
N LEU A 335 0.64 0.50 13.73
CA LEU A 335 1.79 0.67 14.60
C LEU A 335 3.01 1.21 13.83
N PRO A 336 3.93 1.91 14.54
CA PRO A 336 5.12 2.47 13.92
C PRO A 336 5.93 1.46 13.13
N ALA A 337 6.31 1.83 11.92
CA ALA A 337 7.12 1.03 11.01
C ALA A 337 8.14 1.90 10.26
N GLU A 338 9.15 1.29 9.69
CA GLU A 338 10.24 1.98 9.02
C GLU A 338 10.42 1.47 7.58
N ALA A 339 10.58 2.40 6.64
CA ALA A 339 10.95 2.12 5.26
C ALA A 339 12.31 2.76 4.97
N VAL A 340 13.32 1.95 4.66
CA VAL A 340 14.65 2.45 4.32
C VAL A 340 14.98 2.11 2.87
N LEU A 341 15.47 3.10 2.12
CA LEU A 341 15.99 2.94 0.77
C LEU A 341 17.50 3.20 0.78
N PHE A 342 18.29 2.19 0.44
CA PHE A 342 19.71 2.35 0.17
C PHE A 342 19.90 2.73 -1.30
N TYR A 343 20.50 3.89 -1.56
CA TYR A 343 20.58 4.47 -2.90
C TYR A 343 21.99 4.95 -3.25
N GLU A 344 22.39 4.71 -4.49
CA GLU A 344 23.50 5.36 -5.17
C GLU A 344 23.11 5.65 -6.63
N PRO A 345 23.66 6.69 -7.27
CA PRO A 345 23.31 7.03 -8.66
C PRO A 345 23.54 5.91 -9.67
N ALA A 346 24.48 4.99 -9.37
CA ALA A 346 24.74 3.82 -10.19
C ALA A 346 23.52 2.86 -10.28
N ASP A 347 22.67 2.79 -9.25
CA ASP A 347 21.43 1.99 -9.27
C ASP A 347 20.49 2.48 -10.37
N TYR A 348 20.30 3.80 -10.46
CA TYR A 348 19.46 4.42 -11.48
C TYR A 348 20.03 4.18 -12.89
N THR A 349 21.33 4.41 -13.07
CA THR A 349 22.00 4.21 -14.35
C THR A 349 21.90 2.75 -14.82
N TRP A 350 22.01 1.80 -13.91
CA TRP A 350 21.87 0.37 -14.20
C TRP A 350 20.46 0.01 -14.66
N LEU A 351 19.42 0.49 -13.95
CA LEU A 351 18.03 0.28 -14.34
C LEU A 351 17.70 0.94 -15.70
N GLN A 352 18.23 2.14 -15.94
CA GLN A 352 18.08 2.85 -17.20
C GLN A 352 18.69 2.05 -18.36
N LYS A 353 19.89 1.48 -18.17
CA LYS A 353 20.53 0.63 -19.17
C LYS A 353 19.67 -0.59 -19.51
N ILE A 354 19.15 -1.31 -18.53
CA ILE A 354 18.25 -2.46 -18.76
C ILE A 354 17.00 -2.04 -19.54
N LEU A 355 16.47 -0.86 -19.22
CA LEU A 355 15.29 -0.35 -19.90
C LEU A 355 15.59 -0.04 -21.37
N PHE A 356 16.73 0.56 -21.67
CA PHE A 356 17.13 0.88 -23.04
C PHE A 356 17.53 -0.34 -23.91
N GLU A 357 17.80 -1.48 -23.30
CA GLU A 357 18.00 -2.76 -24.00
C GLU A 357 16.67 -3.33 -24.55
N LYS A 358 15.50 -2.87 -24.03
CA LYS A 358 14.19 -3.26 -24.57
C LYS A 358 13.88 -2.53 -25.88
N PRO A 359 13.06 -3.13 -26.76
CA PRO A 359 12.57 -2.44 -27.96
C PRO A 359 11.88 -1.12 -27.63
N GLU A 360 11.96 -0.15 -28.53
CA GLU A 360 11.28 1.12 -28.37
C GLU A 360 9.77 0.96 -28.62
N THR A 361 9.01 1.03 -27.54
CA THR A 361 7.56 0.84 -27.52
C THR A 361 6.93 1.91 -26.62
N PRO A 362 5.63 2.20 -26.78
CA PRO A 362 4.92 3.08 -25.82
C PRO A 362 5.07 2.61 -24.37
N GLN A 363 5.08 1.30 -24.14
CA GLN A 363 5.29 0.72 -22.82
C GLN A 363 6.67 1.06 -22.24
N ARG A 364 7.74 1.03 -23.05
CA ARG A 364 9.08 1.43 -22.61
C ARG A 364 9.13 2.91 -22.21
N GLN A 365 8.42 3.79 -22.92
CA GLN A 365 8.35 5.21 -22.56
C GLN A 365 7.64 5.40 -21.21
N ILE A 366 6.55 4.68 -20.95
CA ILE A 366 5.87 4.68 -19.64
C ILE A 366 6.83 4.21 -18.53
N GLU A 367 7.52 3.09 -18.74
CA GLU A 367 8.50 2.57 -17.78
C GLU A 367 9.66 3.57 -17.53
N GLN A 368 10.07 4.31 -18.55
CA GLN A 368 11.09 5.34 -18.43
C GLN A 368 10.62 6.49 -17.53
N HIS A 369 9.42 7.02 -17.73
CA HIS A 369 8.87 8.08 -16.90
C HIS A 369 8.72 7.64 -15.43
N LYS A 370 8.33 6.39 -15.19
CA LYS A 370 8.23 5.83 -13.85
C LYS A 370 9.60 5.68 -13.19
N LEU A 371 10.61 5.28 -13.95
CA LEU A 371 12.00 5.20 -13.46
C LEU A 371 12.57 6.59 -13.17
N GLU A 372 12.27 7.59 -13.99
CA GLU A 372 12.64 8.98 -13.74
C GLU A 372 12.04 9.48 -12.43
N ALA A 373 10.75 9.24 -12.18
CA ALA A 373 10.06 9.66 -10.97
C ALA A 373 10.67 9.07 -9.68
N ILE A 374 11.02 7.77 -9.67
CA ILE A 374 11.66 7.16 -8.49
C ILE A 374 13.11 7.65 -8.31
N GLY A 375 13.84 7.93 -9.38
CA GLY A 375 15.14 8.57 -9.32
C GLY A 375 15.04 9.98 -8.71
N GLU A 376 14.06 10.76 -9.14
CA GLU A 376 13.77 12.10 -8.57
C GLU A 376 13.40 12.02 -7.09
N PHE A 377 12.59 11.03 -6.69
CA PHE A 377 12.29 10.78 -5.28
C PHE A 377 13.54 10.50 -4.48
N ALA A 378 14.44 9.63 -4.99
CA ALA A 378 15.68 9.28 -4.30
C ALA A 378 16.61 10.48 -4.11
N GLU A 379 16.71 11.36 -5.11
CA GLU A 379 17.57 12.55 -5.07
C GLU A 379 16.90 13.80 -4.47
N SER A 380 15.62 13.68 -4.08
CA SER A 380 14.85 14.82 -3.56
C SER A 380 15.44 15.37 -2.27
N GLN A 381 15.44 16.70 -2.15
CA GLN A 381 15.77 17.47 -0.96
C GLN A 381 14.51 17.94 -0.19
N THR A 382 13.34 17.48 -0.63
CA THR A 382 12.03 17.81 -0.05
C THR A 382 11.57 16.65 0.82
N CYS A 383 10.63 16.90 1.74
CA CYS A 383 10.01 15.86 2.58
C CYS A 383 9.59 14.64 1.75
N ARG A 384 10.11 13.45 2.07
CA ARG A 384 9.86 12.20 1.34
C ARG A 384 8.38 11.91 1.18
N ARG A 385 7.61 12.16 2.22
CA ARG A 385 6.16 11.92 2.20
C ARG A 385 5.44 12.87 1.27
N LEU A 386 5.81 14.15 1.23
CA LEU A 386 5.23 15.10 0.27
C LEU A 386 5.48 14.67 -1.17
N VAL A 387 6.69 14.19 -1.47
CA VAL A 387 7.02 13.70 -2.82
C VAL A 387 6.13 12.53 -3.20
N LEU A 388 5.94 11.55 -2.30
CA LEU A 388 5.06 10.40 -2.55
C LEU A 388 3.60 10.83 -2.74
N LEU A 389 3.08 11.70 -1.87
CA LEU A 389 1.68 12.15 -1.94
C LEU A 389 1.42 12.94 -3.22
N ASN A 390 2.31 13.88 -3.55
CA ASN A 390 2.18 14.69 -4.76
C ASN A 390 2.24 13.85 -6.04
N TYR A 391 3.06 12.79 -6.06
CA TYR A 391 3.09 11.84 -7.18
C TYR A 391 1.72 11.22 -7.44
N PHE A 392 0.97 10.87 -6.39
CA PHE A 392 -0.39 10.33 -6.49
C PHE A 392 -1.49 11.39 -6.64
N GLY A 393 -1.11 12.68 -6.78
CA GLY A 393 -2.03 13.78 -6.95
C GLY A 393 -2.63 14.32 -5.64
N GLU A 394 -2.11 13.90 -4.48
CA GLU A 394 -2.48 14.47 -3.18
C GLU A 394 -1.52 15.60 -2.81
N TYR A 395 -1.85 16.82 -3.22
CA TYR A 395 -0.98 17.97 -3.02
C TYR A 395 -1.09 18.51 -1.59
N ARG A 396 0.02 18.43 -0.86
CA ARG A 396 0.18 19.02 0.48
C ARG A 396 1.46 19.84 0.53
N GLN A 397 1.48 20.84 1.39
CA GLN A 397 2.64 21.69 1.62
C GLN A 397 3.30 21.46 2.99
N THR A 398 2.55 20.88 3.94
CA THR A 398 3.03 20.66 5.31
C THR A 398 3.98 19.46 5.37
N PRO A 399 5.23 19.63 5.80
CA PRO A 399 6.19 18.54 6.01
C PRO A 399 5.70 17.52 7.02
N CYS A 400 6.13 16.27 6.88
CA CYS A 400 5.64 15.17 7.72
C CYS A 400 6.28 15.07 9.10
N ASN A 401 7.38 15.76 9.36
CA ASN A 401 8.20 15.71 10.58
C ASN A 401 8.63 14.28 11.00
N ASN A 402 8.60 13.33 10.07
CA ASN A 402 8.88 11.91 10.31
C ASN A 402 9.65 11.23 9.16
N CYS A 403 10.41 11.95 8.36
CA CYS A 403 11.32 11.37 7.37
C CYS A 403 12.74 11.90 7.58
N ASP A 404 13.72 11.30 6.90
CA ASP A 404 15.13 11.73 6.95
C ASP A 404 15.30 13.22 6.70
N ILE A 405 14.66 13.76 5.66
CA ILE A 405 14.75 15.18 5.30
C ILE A 405 14.13 16.10 6.36
N CYS A 406 13.02 15.69 7.00
CA CYS A 406 12.40 16.50 8.05
C CYS A 406 13.20 16.49 9.35
N LEU A 407 13.88 15.38 9.65
CA LEU A 407 14.65 15.18 10.89
C LEU A 407 16.08 15.76 10.79
N ASP A 408 16.65 15.79 9.57
CA ASP A 408 17.93 16.42 9.25
C ASP A 408 17.77 17.25 7.97
N PRO A 409 17.18 18.45 8.07
CA PRO A 409 16.83 19.25 6.90
C PRO A 409 18.06 19.78 6.17
N PRO A 410 18.04 19.81 4.82
CA PRO A 410 19.12 20.39 4.03
C PRO A 410 19.21 21.92 4.28
N LYS A 411 20.40 22.47 4.02
CA LYS A 411 20.56 23.92 4.02
C LYS A 411 19.64 24.56 2.99
N LYS A 412 18.93 25.60 3.39
CA LYS A 412 17.99 26.33 2.56
C LYS A 412 18.54 27.70 2.14
N TYR A 413 17.95 28.27 1.10
CA TYR A 413 18.17 29.63 0.65
C TYR A 413 16.82 30.25 0.22
N ASP A 414 16.77 31.58 0.12
CA ASP A 414 15.62 32.28 -0.45
C ASP A 414 15.50 31.94 -1.94
N GLY A 415 14.54 31.04 -2.25
CA GLY A 415 14.31 30.52 -3.58
C GLY A 415 13.19 31.22 -4.34
N LEU A 416 12.56 32.25 -3.77
CA LEU A 416 11.40 32.92 -4.36
C LEU A 416 11.63 33.37 -5.80
N VAL A 417 12.74 34.10 -6.04
CA VAL A 417 13.07 34.61 -7.37
C VAL A 417 13.35 33.48 -8.36
N ASP A 418 14.05 32.42 -7.94
CA ASP A 418 14.29 31.24 -8.79
C ASP A 418 12.99 30.50 -9.14
N ALA A 419 12.09 30.35 -8.19
CA ALA A 419 10.78 29.79 -8.39
C ALA A 419 9.94 30.61 -9.38
N GLN A 420 9.92 31.95 -9.20
CA GLN A 420 9.21 32.85 -10.11
C GLN A 420 9.75 32.77 -11.53
N LYS A 421 11.08 32.74 -11.73
CA LYS A 421 11.70 32.55 -13.04
C LYS A 421 11.24 31.27 -13.71
N VAL A 422 11.27 30.15 -13.00
CA VAL A 422 10.82 28.83 -13.52
C VAL A 422 9.34 28.85 -13.86
N MET A 423 8.48 29.25 -12.92
CA MET A 423 7.04 29.22 -13.11
C MET A 423 6.56 30.19 -14.19
N SER A 424 7.17 31.39 -14.26
CA SER A 424 6.91 32.33 -15.35
C SER A 424 7.32 31.77 -16.72
N THR A 425 8.42 31.02 -16.78
CA THR A 425 8.85 30.36 -18.03
C THR A 425 7.85 29.27 -18.42
N ILE A 426 7.43 28.40 -17.48
CA ILE A 426 6.38 27.38 -17.73
C ILE A 426 5.11 28.02 -18.29
N TYR A 427 4.64 29.11 -17.66
CA TYR A 427 3.44 29.83 -18.10
C TYR A 427 3.58 30.39 -19.53
N ARG A 428 4.69 31.09 -19.81
CA ARG A 428 4.88 31.77 -21.09
C ARG A 428 5.16 30.85 -22.26
N VAL A 429 5.67 29.63 -22.04
CA VAL A 429 5.78 28.61 -23.08
C VAL A 429 4.48 27.79 -23.25
N GLY A 430 3.37 28.19 -22.60
CA GLY A 430 2.05 27.61 -22.79
C GLY A 430 1.76 26.34 -22.00
N GLN A 431 2.57 26.02 -20.98
CA GLN A 431 2.37 24.86 -20.09
C GLN A 431 2.22 23.50 -20.83
N CYS A 432 2.93 23.35 -21.95
CA CYS A 432 2.88 22.17 -22.81
C CYS A 432 4.26 21.56 -23.07
N PHE A 433 5.27 21.92 -22.29
CA PHE A 433 6.64 21.43 -22.42
C PHE A 433 7.17 20.81 -21.12
N GLY A 434 8.10 19.86 -21.28
CA GLY A 434 8.79 19.22 -20.15
C GLY A 434 9.94 20.06 -19.59
N ALA A 435 10.52 19.61 -18.47
CA ALA A 435 11.56 20.31 -17.72
C ALA A 435 12.78 20.67 -18.58
N HIS A 436 13.25 19.77 -19.44
CA HIS A 436 14.41 20.03 -20.29
C HIS A 436 14.22 21.22 -21.24
N TYR A 437 13.03 21.34 -21.82
CA TYR A 437 12.70 22.46 -22.71
C TYR A 437 12.59 23.77 -21.93
N VAL A 438 11.91 23.76 -20.78
CA VAL A 438 11.78 24.92 -19.91
C VAL A 438 13.17 25.42 -19.46
N ILE A 439 14.07 24.53 -19.07
CA ILE A 439 15.45 24.88 -18.70
C ILE A 439 16.22 25.44 -19.89
N ALA A 440 16.04 24.91 -21.10
CA ALA A 440 16.71 25.41 -22.30
C ALA A 440 16.28 26.86 -22.62
N VAL A 441 14.99 27.19 -22.51
CA VAL A 441 14.48 28.56 -22.64
C VAL A 441 15.01 29.46 -21.54
N LEU A 442 14.92 29.01 -20.29
CA LEU A 442 15.36 29.75 -19.11
C LEU A 442 16.85 30.11 -19.17
N ARG A 443 17.68 29.20 -19.70
CA ARG A 443 19.12 29.41 -19.85
C ARG A 443 19.52 30.14 -21.17
N GLY A 444 18.56 30.41 -22.06
CA GLY A 444 18.84 31.03 -23.34
C GLY A 444 19.65 30.13 -24.29
N MET A 445 19.40 28.83 -24.28
CA MET A 445 20.09 27.87 -25.14
C MET A 445 19.57 27.96 -26.58
N HIS A 446 20.46 28.08 -27.54
CA HIS A 446 20.07 28.05 -28.96
C HIS A 446 19.63 26.63 -29.36
N ASN A 447 18.33 26.47 -29.67
CA ASN A 447 17.73 25.23 -30.09
C ASN A 447 16.72 25.51 -31.20
N GLN A 448 16.77 24.75 -32.30
CA GLN A 448 15.91 24.92 -33.45
C GLN A 448 14.41 24.96 -33.06
N LYS A 449 13.95 24.08 -32.17
CA LYS A 449 12.58 24.07 -31.64
C LYS A 449 12.17 25.37 -30.93
N ILE A 450 13.11 26.01 -30.21
CA ILE A 450 12.86 27.28 -29.49
C ILE A 450 12.67 28.41 -30.50
N VAL A 451 13.50 28.45 -31.55
CA VAL A 451 13.45 29.48 -32.62
C VAL A 451 12.18 29.31 -33.47
N GLU A 452 11.85 28.08 -33.91
CA GLU A 452 10.65 27.80 -34.69
C GLU A 452 9.37 28.23 -33.97
N ARG A 453 9.33 28.09 -32.63
CA ARG A 453 8.20 28.52 -31.79
C ARG A 453 8.28 29.95 -31.32
N GLN A 454 9.30 30.69 -31.71
CA GLN A 454 9.58 32.07 -31.31
C GLN A 454 9.74 32.28 -29.80
N HIS A 455 10.10 31.23 -29.06
CA HIS A 455 10.30 31.32 -27.61
C HIS A 455 11.62 31.97 -27.24
N ASP A 456 12.52 32.16 -28.17
CA ASP A 456 13.72 33.02 -28.07
C ASP A 456 13.39 34.53 -27.95
N LYS A 457 12.15 34.92 -28.34
CA LYS A 457 11.66 36.31 -28.21
C LYS A 457 10.89 36.56 -26.90
N LEU A 458 10.66 35.55 -26.08
CA LEU A 458 9.97 35.71 -24.82
C LEU A 458 10.84 36.44 -23.80
N SER A 459 10.21 37.27 -22.95
CA SER A 459 10.92 38.00 -21.87
C SER A 459 11.60 37.07 -20.84
N VAL A 460 11.24 35.79 -20.84
CA VAL A 460 11.82 34.75 -19.96
C VAL A 460 13.01 34.01 -20.60
N TYR A 461 13.35 34.32 -21.85
CA TYR A 461 14.48 33.70 -22.53
C TYR A 461 15.80 34.18 -21.96
N GLY A 462 16.61 33.29 -21.43
CA GLY A 462 17.93 33.57 -20.90
C GLY A 462 17.97 34.26 -19.53
N ILE A 463 16.84 34.43 -18.82
CA ILE A 463 16.83 35.09 -17.48
C ILE A 463 17.50 34.23 -16.39
N GLY A 464 17.77 32.95 -16.67
CA GLY A 464 18.43 32.01 -15.77
C GLY A 464 19.80 31.55 -16.26
N LYS A 465 20.44 32.26 -17.16
CA LYS A 465 21.79 31.92 -17.70
C LYS A 465 22.90 31.90 -16.66
N ASP A 466 22.69 32.58 -15.54
CA ASP A 466 23.63 32.75 -14.40
C ASP A 466 23.77 31.47 -13.57
N LYS A 467 22.84 30.54 -13.68
CA LYS A 467 22.81 29.27 -12.91
C LYS A 467 23.04 28.06 -13.82
N SER A 468 23.51 26.95 -13.21
CA SER A 468 23.77 25.71 -13.93
C SER A 468 22.44 24.98 -14.32
N LYS A 469 22.54 24.05 -15.24
CA LYS A 469 21.41 23.19 -15.61
C LYS A 469 20.88 22.38 -14.40
N GLU A 470 21.80 21.85 -13.61
CA GLU A 470 21.52 21.05 -12.41
C GLU A 470 20.80 21.87 -11.35
N HIS A 471 21.16 23.17 -11.19
CA HIS A 471 20.46 24.08 -10.30
C HIS A 471 18.98 24.20 -10.71
N TRP A 472 18.70 24.49 -11.99
CA TRP A 472 17.33 24.65 -12.46
C TRP A 472 16.54 23.33 -12.44
N GLN A 473 17.19 22.20 -12.67
CA GLN A 473 16.58 20.89 -12.47
C GLN A 473 16.15 20.69 -11.01
N SER A 474 17.03 21.06 -10.06
CA SER A 474 16.69 20.98 -8.63
C SER A 474 15.54 21.91 -8.26
N VAL A 475 15.51 23.15 -8.77
CA VAL A 475 14.40 24.08 -8.53
C VAL A 475 13.08 23.55 -9.07
N ILE A 476 13.04 23.10 -10.34
CA ILE A 476 11.81 22.53 -10.93
C ILE A 476 11.32 21.34 -10.12
N ARG A 477 12.22 20.43 -9.74
CA ARG A 477 11.92 19.25 -8.93
C ARG A 477 11.30 19.64 -7.58
N GLN A 478 11.89 20.62 -6.89
CA GLN A 478 11.36 21.10 -5.63
C GLN A 478 9.98 21.74 -5.79
N LEU A 479 9.74 22.51 -6.86
CA LEU A 479 8.43 23.09 -7.13
C LEU A 479 7.36 22.03 -7.42
N ILE A 480 7.74 20.94 -8.07
CA ILE A 480 6.85 19.78 -8.26
C ILE A 480 6.54 19.13 -6.90
N HIS A 481 7.57 18.87 -6.09
CA HIS A 481 7.43 18.22 -4.79
C HIS A 481 6.68 19.08 -3.76
N LEU A 482 6.76 20.41 -3.88
CA LEU A 482 6.01 21.36 -3.05
C LEU A 482 4.58 21.61 -3.57
N GLY A 483 4.23 21.04 -4.73
CA GLY A 483 2.89 21.13 -5.28
C GLY A 483 2.58 22.44 -6.02
N PHE A 484 3.55 23.27 -6.33
CA PHE A 484 3.35 24.48 -7.14
C PHE A 484 3.33 24.20 -8.64
N VAL A 485 4.01 23.14 -9.06
CA VAL A 485 4.06 22.64 -10.44
C VAL A 485 3.61 21.19 -10.43
N GLN A 486 2.80 20.80 -11.39
CA GLN A 486 2.45 19.40 -11.64
C GLN A 486 3.07 18.91 -12.94
N GLN A 487 3.55 17.67 -12.92
CA GLN A 487 3.99 16.97 -14.12
C GLN A 487 2.83 16.11 -14.62
N VAL A 488 2.39 16.36 -15.84
CA VAL A 488 1.28 15.64 -16.48
C VAL A 488 1.80 14.98 -17.73
N ILE A 489 1.42 13.71 -17.97
CA ILE A 489 1.77 13.03 -19.21
C ILE A 489 0.75 13.41 -20.28
N SER A 490 1.23 13.96 -21.38
CA SER A 490 0.44 14.30 -22.56
C SER A 490 1.10 13.68 -23.78
N GLU A 491 0.37 12.87 -24.52
CA GLU A 491 0.88 12.18 -25.74
C GLU A 491 2.23 11.46 -25.49
N LEU A 492 2.33 10.72 -24.37
CA LEU A 492 3.52 10.00 -23.92
C LEU A 492 4.71 10.89 -23.47
N ASN A 493 4.55 12.22 -23.42
CA ASN A 493 5.58 13.12 -22.97
C ASN A 493 5.19 13.81 -21.66
N PRO A 494 6.11 13.91 -20.70
CA PRO A 494 5.87 14.69 -19.48
C PRO A 494 5.90 16.19 -19.81
N ILE A 495 4.83 16.87 -19.42
CA ILE A 495 4.72 18.33 -19.54
C ILE A 495 4.54 18.95 -18.14
N LEU A 496 4.97 20.20 -17.98
CA LEU A 496 4.84 20.95 -16.73
C LEU A 496 3.64 21.88 -16.80
N ARG A 497 2.80 21.86 -15.77
CA ARG A 497 1.67 22.77 -15.59
C ARG A 497 1.73 23.42 -14.21
N LEU A 498 1.26 24.64 -14.10
CA LEU A 498 1.14 25.33 -12.82
C LEU A 498 -0.13 24.87 -12.10
N THR A 499 -0.06 24.77 -10.78
CA THR A 499 -1.22 24.54 -9.92
C THR A 499 -1.83 25.89 -9.48
N GLU A 500 -2.99 25.88 -8.85
CA GLU A 500 -3.62 27.09 -8.30
C GLU A 500 -2.73 27.74 -7.22
N SER A 501 -2.02 26.93 -6.42
CA SER A 501 -1.10 27.41 -5.38
C SER A 501 0.13 28.16 -5.94
N ALA A 502 0.48 27.95 -7.20
CA ALA A 502 1.58 28.68 -7.85
C ALA A 502 1.35 30.20 -7.92
N LYS A 503 0.07 30.65 -7.93
CA LYS A 503 -0.31 32.06 -8.05
C LYS A 503 0.23 32.92 -6.91
N VAL A 504 0.22 32.40 -5.69
CA VAL A 504 0.69 33.10 -4.48
C VAL A 504 2.19 33.37 -4.56
N ILE A 505 2.97 32.36 -4.99
CA ILE A 505 4.42 32.47 -5.16
C ILE A 505 4.77 33.37 -6.35
N LEU A 506 4.04 33.26 -7.46
CA LEU A 506 4.27 34.13 -8.63
C LEU A 506 4.07 35.61 -8.31
N LYS A 507 3.08 35.94 -7.46
CA LYS A 507 2.83 37.31 -7.00
C LYS A 507 3.80 37.78 -5.90
N GLY A 508 4.57 36.85 -5.29
CA GLY A 508 5.45 37.16 -4.17
C GLY A 508 4.70 37.44 -2.86
N GLU A 509 3.50 36.91 -2.72
CA GLU A 509 2.65 37.10 -1.52
C GLU A 509 3.17 36.27 -0.33
N GLU A 510 3.92 35.18 -0.60
CA GLU A 510 4.56 34.35 0.42
C GLU A 510 6.06 34.14 0.12
N PRO A 511 6.91 34.06 1.16
CA PRO A 511 8.32 33.70 1.00
C PRO A 511 8.44 32.22 0.64
N LEU A 512 9.46 31.88 -0.15
CA LEU A 512 9.72 30.49 -0.52
C LEU A 512 11.18 30.13 -0.28
N GLU A 513 11.42 29.23 0.65
CA GLU A 513 12.73 28.65 0.88
C GLU A 513 12.90 27.36 0.04
N LEU A 514 13.99 27.27 -0.69
CA LEU A 514 14.41 26.08 -1.43
C LEU A 514 15.69 25.49 -0.82
N ALA A 515 15.82 24.17 -0.90
CA ALA A 515 17.01 23.46 -0.46
C ALA A 515 18.16 23.68 -1.45
N MET A 516 19.36 23.93 -0.93
CA MET A 516 20.57 23.86 -1.74
C MET A 516 20.84 22.42 -2.18
N PRO A 517 21.23 22.18 -3.44
CA PRO A 517 21.64 20.85 -3.86
C PRO A 517 22.74 20.31 -2.94
N ARG A 518 22.55 19.13 -2.37
CA ARG A 518 23.62 18.44 -1.63
C ARG A 518 24.68 18.02 -2.65
N ILE A 519 25.80 18.67 -2.67
CA ILE A 519 27.01 18.11 -3.27
C ILE A 519 27.44 17.03 -2.29
N SER A 520 27.49 15.76 -2.72
CA SER A 520 27.73 14.56 -1.93
C SER A 520 28.86 14.74 -0.91
N ALA A 521 28.50 15.21 0.27
CA ALA A 521 29.36 15.20 1.44
C ALA A 521 28.80 14.10 2.35
N ILE A 522 29.58 13.04 2.53
CA ILE A 522 29.33 11.90 3.41
C ILE A 522 28.98 12.44 4.80
N SER A 523 27.70 12.65 5.09
CA SER A 523 27.28 13.00 6.44
C SER A 523 27.05 11.72 7.22
N LYS A 524 27.85 11.51 8.25
CA LYS A 524 27.65 10.50 9.29
C LYS A 524 26.37 10.86 10.05
N ILE A 525 25.22 10.36 9.62
CA ILE A 525 23.99 10.45 10.41
C ILE A 525 24.10 9.42 11.52
N ALA A 526 24.38 9.88 12.72
CA ALA A 526 24.19 9.09 13.92
C ALA A 526 22.68 8.79 14.05
N HIS A 527 22.31 7.53 13.91
CA HIS A 527 20.95 7.07 14.22
C HIS A 527 20.69 7.28 15.72
N ASN A 528 20.04 8.36 16.03
CA ASN A 528 19.45 8.56 17.36
C ASN A 528 17.97 8.17 17.23
N PRO A 529 17.52 7.02 17.75
CA PRO A 529 16.13 6.63 17.71
C PRO A 529 15.36 7.53 18.69
N GLN A 530 14.94 8.70 18.22
CA GLN A 530 13.96 9.47 18.96
C GLN A 530 12.66 8.68 19.01
N ARG A 531 12.32 8.23 20.21
CA ARG A 531 11.10 7.56 20.58
C ARG A 531 9.91 8.47 20.28
N GLN A 532 9.22 8.22 19.19
CA GLN A 532 7.86 8.75 19.03
C GLN A 532 6.92 7.95 19.92
N GLY A 533 6.12 8.68 20.69
CA GLY A 533 4.94 8.27 21.44
C GLY A 533 4.92 6.81 21.91
N VAL A 534 5.53 6.55 23.07
CA VAL A 534 5.37 5.26 23.74
C VAL A 534 3.90 5.17 24.14
N ALA A 535 3.13 4.34 23.42
CA ALA A 535 1.84 3.91 23.93
C ALA A 535 2.07 3.37 25.35
N ASN A 536 1.32 3.88 26.31
CA ASN A 536 1.46 3.53 27.73
C ASN A 536 0.79 2.16 27.95
N TYR A 537 1.47 1.08 27.59
CA TYR A 537 1.00 -0.29 27.80
C TYR A 537 2.06 -1.11 28.53
N ASP A 538 1.64 -2.14 29.24
CA ASP A 538 2.53 -3.06 29.94
C ASP A 538 3.29 -3.94 28.94
N LYS A 539 4.61 -3.76 28.90
CA LYS A 539 5.48 -4.47 27.93
C LYS A 539 5.69 -5.94 28.28
N ASP A 540 5.66 -6.29 29.55
CA ASP A 540 5.80 -7.67 30.01
C ASP A 540 4.52 -8.44 29.67
N LEU A 541 3.36 -7.89 30.00
CA LEU A 541 2.07 -8.46 29.61
C LEU A 541 1.97 -8.60 28.07
N PHE A 542 2.37 -7.59 27.31
CA PHE A 542 2.37 -7.67 25.85
C PHE A 542 3.24 -8.82 25.34
N ALA A 543 4.43 -9.02 25.89
CA ALA A 543 5.31 -10.13 25.51
C ALA A 543 4.67 -11.50 25.82
N ARG A 544 4.03 -11.63 27.00
CA ARG A 544 3.30 -12.85 27.41
C ARG A 544 2.10 -13.11 26.51
N LEU A 545 1.32 -12.08 26.15
CA LEU A 545 0.19 -12.19 25.22
C LEU A 545 0.65 -12.61 23.81
N ARG A 546 1.77 -12.09 23.30
CA ARG A 546 2.37 -12.51 22.03
C ARG A 546 2.78 -13.98 22.05
N PHE A 547 3.36 -14.44 23.14
CA PHE A 547 3.75 -15.84 23.30
C PHE A 547 2.53 -16.76 23.31
N LEU A 548 1.49 -16.44 24.09
CA LEU A 548 0.22 -17.17 24.13
C LEU A 548 -0.45 -17.22 22.75
N ARG A 549 -0.49 -16.07 22.05
CA ARG A 549 -1.02 -16.00 20.69
C ARG A 549 -0.31 -16.98 19.76
N LYS A 550 1.03 -17.05 19.82
CA LYS A 550 1.80 -17.99 19.01
C LYS A 550 1.44 -19.44 19.33
N GLN A 551 1.34 -19.82 20.59
CA GLN A 551 0.95 -21.16 21.00
C GLN A 551 -0.44 -21.55 20.44
N ILE A 552 -1.42 -20.65 20.54
CA ILE A 552 -2.77 -20.88 19.99
C ILE A 552 -2.72 -21.01 18.47
N ALA A 553 -2.01 -20.12 17.79
CA ALA A 553 -1.87 -20.12 16.35
C ALA A 553 -1.20 -21.40 15.81
N ASP A 554 -0.15 -21.86 16.48
CA ASP A 554 0.55 -23.11 16.13
C ASP A 554 -0.38 -24.33 16.32
N LYS A 555 -1.19 -24.37 17.39
CA LYS A 555 -2.18 -25.42 17.64
C LYS A 555 -3.28 -25.44 16.59
N GLU A 556 -3.80 -24.28 16.22
CA GLU A 556 -4.87 -24.11 15.22
C GLU A 556 -4.34 -24.16 13.78
N ASN A 557 -3.02 -24.26 13.58
CA ASN A 557 -2.35 -24.25 12.29
C ASN A 557 -2.63 -23.00 11.43
N ILE A 558 -2.78 -21.83 12.08
CA ILE A 558 -3.06 -20.52 11.46
C ILE A 558 -1.95 -19.51 11.76
N PRO A 559 -1.79 -18.45 10.94
CA PRO A 559 -0.88 -17.34 11.25
C PRO A 559 -1.27 -16.62 12.54
N PRO A 560 -0.31 -16.21 13.42
CA PRO A 560 -0.59 -15.56 14.69
C PRO A 560 -1.45 -14.30 14.59
N TYR A 561 -1.28 -13.49 13.56
CA TYR A 561 -2.06 -12.26 13.37
C TYR A 561 -3.55 -12.50 13.03
N ILE A 562 -3.93 -13.73 12.63
CA ILE A 562 -5.33 -14.11 12.43
C ILE A 562 -6.03 -14.25 13.78
N VAL A 563 -5.35 -14.76 14.81
CA VAL A 563 -5.90 -14.80 16.18
C VAL A 563 -6.16 -13.36 16.63
N PHE A 564 -5.12 -12.59 16.89
CA PHE A 564 -5.17 -11.15 17.16
C PHE A 564 -3.93 -10.47 16.59
N ASN A 565 -4.07 -9.26 16.02
CA ASN A 565 -2.94 -8.48 15.54
C ASN A 565 -2.18 -7.82 16.72
N ASP A 566 -1.00 -7.23 16.44
CA ASP A 566 -0.19 -6.63 17.52
C ASP A 566 -0.86 -5.40 18.14
N ALA A 567 -1.64 -4.61 17.36
CA ALA A 567 -2.38 -3.47 17.89
C ALA A 567 -3.45 -3.91 18.89
N THR A 568 -4.21 -4.98 18.58
CA THR A 568 -5.18 -5.59 19.51
C THR A 568 -4.51 -6.07 20.79
N LEU A 569 -3.33 -6.72 20.70
CA LEU A 569 -2.59 -7.15 21.90
C LEU A 569 -2.03 -5.97 22.71
N GLN A 570 -1.66 -4.87 22.07
CA GLN A 570 -1.26 -3.65 22.78
C GLN A 570 -2.42 -3.04 23.55
N GLU A 571 -3.62 -2.96 22.94
CA GLU A 571 -4.83 -2.51 23.64
C GLU A 571 -5.18 -3.44 24.80
N MET A 572 -5.08 -4.77 24.64
CA MET A 572 -5.25 -5.71 25.74
C MET A 572 -4.23 -5.47 26.87
N ALA A 573 -2.97 -5.18 26.56
CA ALA A 573 -1.94 -4.90 27.54
C ALA A 573 -2.09 -3.51 28.20
N GLN A 574 -2.79 -2.59 27.56
CA GLN A 574 -3.11 -1.26 28.08
C GLN A 574 -4.33 -1.28 29.00
N TYR A 575 -5.43 -1.87 28.54
CA TYR A 575 -6.73 -1.83 29.23
C TYR A 575 -6.95 -3.04 30.16
N MET A 576 -6.18 -4.11 29.96
CA MET A 576 -6.21 -5.34 30.76
C MET A 576 -7.64 -5.90 30.96
N PRO A 577 -8.39 -6.21 29.87
CA PRO A 577 -9.76 -6.71 29.97
C PRO A 577 -9.83 -8.08 30.64
N THR A 578 -10.78 -8.25 31.58
CA THR A 578 -10.96 -9.49 32.36
C THR A 578 -12.34 -10.11 32.20
N SER A 579 -13.23 -9.46 31.46
CA SER A 579 -14.57 -9.95 31.16
C SER A 579 -14.83 -9.95 29.65
N ASN A 580 -15.81 -10.76 29.20
CA ASN A 580 -16.24 -10.79 27.81
C ASN A 580 -16.71 -9.41 27.31
N ILE A 581 -17.35 -8.62 28.16
CA ILE A 581 -17.84 -7.27 27.82
C ILE A 581 -16.65 -6.35 27.57
N GLU A 582 -15.64 -6.37 28.42
CA GLU A 582 -14.42 -5.56 28.26
C GLU A 582 -13.62 -6.01 27.02
N MET A 583 -13.53 -7.31 26.77
CA MET A 583 -12.84 -7.85 25.58
C MET A 583 -13.49 -7.40 24.26
N LEU A 584 -14.81 -7.30 24.20
CA LEU A 584 -15.53 -6.79 23.02
C LEU A 584 -15.31 -5.29 22.78
N GLN A 585 -14.77 -4.56 23.73
CA GLN A 585 -14.38 -3.14 23.56
C GLN A 585 -13.00 -2.97 22.93
N ILE A 586 -12.18 -4.03 22.91
CA ILE A 586 -10.85 -4.04 22.30
C ILE A 586 -10.99 -4.13 20.78
N ASN A 587 -10.33 -3.21 20.08
CA ASN A 587 -10.37 -3.19 18.60
C ASN A 587 -9.80 -4.48 18.01
N GLY A 588 -10.56 -5.09 17.08
CA GLY A 588 -10.19 -6.34 16.43
C GLY A 588 -10.64 -7.60 17.17
N VAL A 589 -11.44 -7.47 18.24
CA VAL A 589 -12.09 -8.58 18.96
C VAL A 589 -13.57 -8.62 18.61
N GLY A 590 -13.94 -9.43 17.61
CA GLY A 590 -15.34 -9.74 17.29
C GLY A 590 -15.87 -10.90 18.11
N SER A 591 -17.19 -11.11 18.09
CA SER A 591 -17.88 -12.16 18.89
C SER A 591 -17.32 -13.56 18.65
N ILE A 592 -17.08 -13.93 17.41
CA ILE A 592 -16.55 -15.26 17.04
C ILE A 592 -15.11 -15.44 17.56
N LYS A 593 -14.26 -14.42 17.42
CA LYS A 593 -12.88 -14.49 17.94
C LYS A 593 -12.84 -14.51 19.46
N LEU A 594 -13.75 -13.79 20.11
CA LEU A 594 -13.89 -13.84 21.56
C LEU A 594 -14.27 -15.25 22.02
N GLU A 595 -15.25 -15.87 21.39
CA GLU A 595 -15.69 -17.23 21.69
C GLU A 595 -14.57 -18.26 21.48
N ARG A 596 -13.85 -18.18 20.35
CA ARG A 596 -12.79 -19.13 19.99
C ARG A 596 -11.50 -18.94 20.79
N PHE A 597 -11.09 -17.71 21.04
CA PHE A 597 -9.74 -17.40 21.53
C PHE A 597 -9.72 -16.57 22.81
N GLY A 598 -10.81 -15.90 23.21
CA GLY A 598 -10.81 -14.90 24.26
C GLY A 598 -10.44 -15.42 25.65
N GLN A 599 -10.94 -16.60 26.05
CA GLN A 599 -10.76 -17.15 27.40
C GLN A 599 -9.29 -17.27 27.83
N PRO A 600 -8.37 -17.86 27.03
CA PRO A 600 -6.96 -17.96 27.42
C PRO A 600 -6.29 -16.59 27.66
N PHE A 601 -6.66 -15.57 26.86
CA PHE A 601 -6.11 -14.22 27.00
C PHE A 601 -6.61 -13.54 28.28
N MET A 602 -7.91 -13.64 28.57
CA MET A 602 -8.48 -13.11 29.82
C MET A 602 -7.85 -13.76 31.05
N ALA A 603 -7.66 -15.08 31.03
CA ALA A 603 -7.02 -15.82 32.12
C ALA A 603 -5.57 -15.32 32.37
N LEU A 604 -4.79 -15.14 31.31
CA LEU A 604 -3.43 -14.60 31.38
C LEU A 604 -3.40 -13.16 31.92
N ILE A 605 -4.35 -12.32 31.52
CA ILE A 605 -4.47 -10.93 32.00
C ILE A 605 -4.85 -10.92 33.49
N GLN A 606 -5.77 -11.79 33.93
CA GLN A 606 -6.14 -11.91 35.36
C GLN A 606 -4.96 -12.34 36.22
N GLU A 607 -4.20 -13.35 35.74
CA GLU A 607 -2.96 -13.78 36.41
C GLU A 607 -1.95 -12.63 36.55
N HIS A 608 -1.74 -11.88 35.46
CA HIS A 608 -0.82 -10.73 35.48
C HIS A 608 -1.27 -9.63 36.43
N LYS A 609 -2.57 -9.30 36.50
CA LYS A 609 -3.13 -8.35 37.47
C LYS A 609 -2.91 -8.81 38.91
N ALA A 610 -3.09 -10.12 39.18
CA ALA A 610 -2.84 -10.67 40.50
C ALA A 610 -1.37 -10.55 40.94
N ILE A 611 -0.43 -10.75 40.01
CA ILE A 611 1.01 -10.57 40.25
C ILE A 611 1.31 -9.10 40.58
N LEU A 612 0.76 -8.14 39.82
CA LEU A 612 0.95 -6.72 40.10
C LEU A 612 0.37 -6.29 41.46
N ALA A 613 -0.82 -6.79 41.82
CA ALA A 613 -1.45 -6.51 43.10
C ALA A 613 -0.62 -7.05 44.29
N ASN A 614 -0.05 -8.25 44.16
CA ASN A 614 0.81 -8.84 45.15
C ASN A 614 2.15 -8.11 45.30
N ALA A 615 2.70 -7.58 44.22
CA ALA A 615 3.92 -6.76 44.26
C ALA A 615 3.71 -5.42 44.99
N GLN A 616 2.54 -4.78 44.77
CA GLN A 616 2.18 -3.51 45.45
C GLN A 616 1.86 -3.67 46.94
N ASN A 617 1.50 -4.87 47.40
CA ASN A 617 1.23 -5.14 48.81
C ASN A 617 2.50 -5.53 49.61
N ASN A 618 3.64 -5.76 48.93
CA ASN A 618 4.91 -6.12 49.53
C ASN A 618 5.94 -4.97 49.58
N ASP A 619 5.60 -3.81 49.04
CA ASP A 619 6.31 -2.53 49.17
C ASP A 619 5.58 -1.64 50.22
#